data_82a46432fad7e01c7895f749e268ccd8
#
_entry.id   82a46432fad7e01c7895f749e268ccd8
#
_cell.length_a   1.000
_cell.length_b   1.000
_cell.length_c   1.000
_cell.angle_alpha   90.00
_cell.angle_beta   90.00
_cell.angle_gamma   90.00
#
_symmetry.space_group_name_H-M   'P 1'
#
loop_
_entity.id
_entity.type
_entity.pdbx_description
1 polymer ?
#
loop_
_entity_poly.entity_id
_entity_poly.type
_entity_poly.pdbx_seq_one_letter_code
_entity_poly.pdbx_strand_id
1 'polypeptide(L)'
;MILLEVEGKDITVVVSGDTGFYSLLPFLKRNFRDEELKVIPGISSYQYLFSKIGECWQNYTLASVHGRNFDYIEGLKNGTGVVLLTDEKNTPYSIAKNIYQSGIEDIEIVIGERLSYPDEKITKLAVNEYEKLNREFKMNIVILRKRA
;
A
#
# COMPACT_ATOMS: atom_id res chain seq x y z
N MET A 1 -21.20 -5.33 -4.08
CA MET A 1 -21.39 -4.17 -4.98
C MET A 1 -22.40 -4.57 -6.03
N ILE A 2 -23.57 -3.95 -6.05
CA ILE A 2 -24.63 -4.22 -7.03
C ILE A 2 -24.43 -3.23 -8.16
N LEU A 3 -24.08 -3.73 -9.36
CA LEU A 3 -24.14 -2.94 -10.57
C LEU A 3 -25.61 -2.88 -10.98
N LEU A 4 -26.25 -1.74 -10.79
CA LEU A 4 -27.55 -1.47 -11.38
C LEU A 4 -27.31 -1.16 -12.86
N GLU A 5 -27.92 -1.92 -13.77
CA GLU A 5 -28.03 -1.54 -15.18
C GLU A 5 -28.84 -0.25 -15.24
N VAL A 6 -28.19 0.82 -15.68
CA VAL A 6 -28.83 2.13 -15.87
C VAL A 6 -28.58 2.52 -17.31
N GLU A 7 -29.45 2.06 -18.22
CA GLU A 7 -29.41 2.46 -19.62
C GLU A 7 -29.47 3.99 -19.78
N GLY A 8 -28.54 4.52 -20.57
CA GLY A 8 -28.54 5.92 -21.00
C GLY A 8 -28.10 6.95 -19.95
N LYS A 9 -27.38 6.55 -18.89
CA LYS A 9 -26.85 7.48 -17.87
C LYS A 9 -25.35 7.31 -17.70
N ASP A 10 -24.65 8.42 -17.55
CA ASP A 10 -23.26 8.43 -17.09
C ASP A 10 -23.18 8.06 -15.62
N ILE A 11 -22.38 7.03 -15.30
CA ILE A 11 -22.16 6.57 -13.93
C ILE A 11 -20.73 6.95 -13.51
N THR A 12 -20.60 7.70 -12.43
CA THR A 12 -19.31 8.01 -11.84
C THR A 12 -19.01 7.06 -10.67
N VAL A 13 -17.93 6.31 -10.80
CA VAL A 13 -17.42 5.42 -9.72
C VAL A 13 -16.24 6.11 -9.04
N VAL A 14 -16.38 6.42 -7.76
CA VAL A 14 -15.33 7.06 -6.97
C VAL A 14 -14.57 5.99 -6.19
N VAL A 15 -13.25 6.01 -6.28
CA VAL A 15 -12.36 5.11 -5.55
C VAL A 15 -11.32 5.92 -4.77
N SER A 16 -10.74 5.31 -3.75
CA SER A 16 -9.67 5.90 -2.97
C SER A 16 -8.32 5.75 -3.70
N GLY A 17 -7.54 6.82 -3.78
CA GLY A 17 -6.21 6.81 -4.40
C GLY A 17 -6.23 6.72 -5.93
N ASP A 18 -5.22 6.06 -6.50
CA ASP A 18 -5.14 5.83 -7.94
C ASP A 18 -6.03 4.65 -8.37
N THR A 19 -6.73 4.82 -9.48
CA THR A 19 -7.68 3.82 -10.01
C THR A 19 -7.02 2.53 -10.48
N GLY A 20 -5.74 2.58 -10.86
CA GLY A 20 -4.97 1.44 -11.37
C GLY A 20 -4.12 0.72 -10.32
N PHE A 21 -3.91 1.33 -9.13
CA PHE A 21 -3.06 0.74 -8.10
C PHE A 21 -3.87 -0.10 -7.10
N TYR A 22 -3.97 -1.40 -7.37
CA TYR A 22 -4.75 -2.38 -6.56
C TYR A 22 -6.17 -1.91 -6.26
N SER A 23 -6.82 -1.27 -7.21
CA SER A 23 -8.14 -0.67 -7.11
C SER A 23 -9.15 -1.30 -8.08
N LEU A 24 -10.24 -0.62 -8.37
CA LEU A 24 -11.39 -1.16 -9.09
C LEU A 24 -11.20 -1.27 -10.61
N LEU A 25 -10.23 -0.57 -11.20
CA LEU A 25 -10.05 -0.52 -12.66
C LEU A 25 -9.95 -1.91 -13.33
N PRO A 26 -9.20 -2.90 -12.80
CA PRO A 26 -9.15 -4.23 -13.41
C PRO A 26 -10.50 -4.96 -13.44
N PHE A 27 -11.38 -4.70 -12.47
CA PHE A 27 -12.75 -5.24 -12.48
C PHE A 27 -13.60 -4.55 -13.55
N LEU A 28 -13.54 -3.22 -13.65
CA LEU A 28 -14.29 -2.47 -14.65
C LEU A 28 -13.89 -2.88 -16.08
N LYS A 29 -12.59 -3.00 -16.34
CA LYS A 29 -12.08 -3.44 -17.66
C LYS A 29 -12.47 -4.87 -18.06
N ARG A 30 -12.86 -5.73 -17.13
CA ARG A 30 -13.41 -7.06 -17.45
C ARG A 30 -14.90 -7.03 -17.77
N ASN A 31 -15.61 -5.99 -17.39
CA ASN A 31 -17.07 -5.90 -17.50
C ASN A 31 -17.55 -4.83 -18.48
N PHE A 32 -16.69 -3.91 -18.89
CA PHE A 32 -16.99 -2.79 -19.79
C PHE A 32 -15.92 -2.72 -20.87
N ARG A 33 -16.30 -2.24 -22.06
CA ARG A 33 -15.37 -1.95 -23.16
C ARG A 33 -14.58 -0.68 -22.86
N ASP A 34 -13.38 -0.55 -23.43
CA ASP A 34 -12.50 0.60 -23.16
C ASP A 34 -13.14 1.94 -23.55
N GLU A 35 -13.98 1.96 -24.60
CA GLU A 35 -14.71 3.17 -25.06
C GLU A 35 -15.79 3.63 -24.07
N GLU A 36 -16.25 2.75 -23.21
CA GLU A 36 -17.28 3.03 -22.18
C GLU A 36 -16.66 3.54 -20.87
N LEU A 37 -15.32 3.50 -20.77
CA LEU A 37 -14.59 3.85 -19.56
C LEU A 37 -13.80 5.15 -19.74
N LYS A 38 -14.13 6.17 -18.96
CA LYS A 38 -13.30 7.35 -18.78
C LYS A 38 -12.56 7.25 -17.45
N VAL A 39 -11.27 6.94 -17.50
CA VAL A 39 -10.42 6.82 -16.31
C VAL A 39 -9.81 8.17 -15.97
N ILE A 40 -10.04 8.62 -14.73
CA ILE A 40 -9.40 9.82 -14.17
C ILE A 40 -8.37 9.34 -13.14
N PRO A 41 -7.07 9.67 -13.30
CA PRO A 41 -6.03 9.24 -12.37
C PRO A 41 -6.16 9.95 -11.02
N GLY A 42 -5.68 9.30 -9.98
CA GLY A 42 -5.55 9.85 -8.64
C GLY A 42 -4.14 9.65 -8.09
N ILE A 43 -3.87 10.21 -6.91
CA ILE A 43 -2.62 10.02 -6.19
C ILE A 43 -2.77 8.80 -5.28
N SER A 44 -1.94 7.79 -5.46
CA SER A 44 -1.97 6.61 -4.60
C SER A 44 -1.35 6.90 -3.23
N SER A 45 -1.69 6.08 -2.25
CA SER A 45 -1.18 6.21 -0.87
C SER A 45 0.35 6.17 -0.79
N TYR A 46 1.02 5.36 -1.64
CA TYR A 46 2.49 5.32 -1.66
C TYR A 46 3.08 6.62 -2.21
N GLN A 47 2.55 7.17 -3.29
CA GLN A 47 3.01 8.45 -3.85
C GLN A 47 2.90 9.57 -2.81
N TYR A 48 1.76 9.61 -2.13
CA TYR A 48 1.52 10.56 -1.06
C TYR A 48 2.52 10.39 0.09
N LEU A 49 2.74 9.16 0.57
CA LEU A 49 3.68 8.88 1.66
C LEU A 49 5.11 9.25 1.29
N PHE A 50 5.58 8.89 0.08
CA PHE A 50 6.92 9.26 -0.38
C PHE A 50 7.10 10.77 -0.48
N SER A 51 6.09 11.50 -0.96
CA SER A 51 6.09 12.97 -0.97
C SER A 51 6.23 13.55 0.45
N LYS A 52 5.50 12.98 1.43
CA LYS A 52 5.58 13.40 2.84
C LYS A 52 6.93 13.16 3.49
N ILE A 53 7.62 12.10 3.13
CA ILE A 53 8.94 11.79 3.68
C ILE A 53 10.10 12.38 2.85
N GLY A 54 9.79 13.03 1.71
CA GLY A 54 10.77 13.71 0.85
C GLY A 54 11.67 12.76 0.06
N GLU A 55 11.15 11.60 -0.37
CA GLU A 55 11.94 10.55 -1.04
C GLU A 55 11.37 10.14 -2.39
N CYS A 56 12.23 9.51 -3.21
CA CYS A 56 11.86 8.96 -4.51
C CYS A 56 11.46 7.48 -4.38
N TRP A 57 10.45 7.05 -5.13
CA TRP A 57 9.90 5.69 -5.04
C TRP A 57 10.21 4.79 -6.24
N GLN A 58 10.84 5.31 -7.30
CA GLN A 58 11.05 4.57 -8.55
C GLN A 58 11.91 3.30 -8.41
N ASN A 59 12.70 3.19 -7.35
CA ASN A 59 13.56 2.02 -7.09
C ASN A 59 12.92 1.02 -6.11
N TYR A 60 11.67 1.23 -5.69
CA TYR A 60 10.98 0.36 -4.78
C TYR A 60 10.09 -0.63 -5.51
N THR A 61 10.00 -1.85 -5.01
CA THR A 61 9.00 -2.82 -5.45
C THR A 61 7.66 -2.47 -4.82
N LEU A 62 6.65 -2.25 -5.66
CA LEU A 62 5.28 -1.95 -5.22
C LEU A 62 4.47 -3.24 -5.19
N ALA A 63 3.96 -3.62 -4.02
CA ALA A 63 3.21 -4.86 -3.83
C ALA A 63 2.01 -4.68 -2.90
N SER A 64 1.19 -5.70 -2.81
CA SER A 64 0.07 -5.77 -1.90
C SER A 64 0.05 -7.13 -1.21
N VAL A 65 -0.09 -7.12 0.11
CA VAL A 65 -0.38 -8.30 0.92
C VAL A 65 -1.86 -8.32 1.36
N HIS A 66 -2.66 -7.38 0.90
CA HIS A 66 -4.10 -7.33 1.14
C HIS A 66 -4.81 -8.46 0.40
N GLY A 67 -5.13 -9.53 1.12
CA GLY A 67 -5.77 -10.73 0.56
C GLY A 67 -4.91 -11.46 -0.49
N ARG A 68 -3.59 -11.25 -0.50
CA ARG A 68 -2.63 -11.82 -1.44
C ARG A 68 -1.36 -12.25 -0.73
N ASN A 69 -0.61 -13.15 -1.36
CA ASN A 69 0.72 -13.52 -0.92
C ASN A 69 1.76 -12.75 -1.74
N PHE A 70 2.71 -12.15 -1.05
CA PHE A 70 3.90 -11.55 -1.65
C PHE A 70 5.08 -11.79 -0.71
N ASP A 71 6.18 -12.32 -1.25
CA ASP A 71 7.40 -12.53 -0.50
C ASP A 71 8.23 -11.25 -0.43
N TYR A 72 7.91 -10.41 0.57
CA TYR A 72 8.63 -9.17 0.81
C TYR A 72 10.03 -9.39 1.40
N ILE A 73 10.30 -10.55 1.98
CA ILE A 73 11.64 -10.93 2.46
C ILE A 73 12.58 -11.09 1.25
N GLU A 74 12.15 -11.83 0.24
CA GLU A 74 12.89 -11.97 -1.02
C GLU A 74 13.00 -10.62 -1.75
N GLY A 75 11.94 -9.82 -1.76
CA GLY A 75 11.94 -8.47 -2.32
C GLY A 75 12.99 -7.56 -1.68
N LEU A 76 13.18 -7.64 -0.36
CA LEU A 76 14.19 -6.86 0.37
C LEU A 76 15.62 -7.31 0.08
N LYS A 77 15.84 -8.62 -0.14
CA LYS A 77 17.18 -9.14 -0.49
C LYS A 77 17.64 -8.67 -1.86
N ASN A 78 16.72 -8.57 -2.82
CA ASN A 78 17.00 -8.32 -4.23
C ASN A 78 16.83 -6.84 -4.64
N GLY A 79 16.26 -5.99 -3.77
CA GLY A 79 15.90 -4.61 -4.10
C GLY A 79 16.40 -3.57 -3.11
N THR A 80 16.08 -2.32 -3.39
CA THR A 80 16.35 -1.17 -2.50
C THR A 80 15.28 -1.02 -1.41
N GLY A 81 14.09 -1.57 -1.66
CA GLY A 81 13.00 -1.55 -0.71
C GLY A 81 11.68 -2.05 -1.32
N VAL A 82 10.70 -2.22 -0.45
CA VAL A 82 9.37 -2.73 -0.79
C VAL A 82 8.30 -1.83 -0.19
N VAL A 83 7.27 -1.54 -0.97
CA VAL A 83 6.06 -0.85 -0.52
C VAL A 83 4.92 -1.85 -0.48
N LEU A 84 4.21 -1.92 0.65
CA LEU A 84 3.15 -2.89 0.88
C LEU A 84 1.82 -2.22 1.24
N LEU A 85 0.78 -2.53 0.47
CA LEU A 85 -0.59 -2.38 0.96
C LEU A 85 -0.88 -3.53 1.93
N THR A 86 -1.32 -3.19 3.12
CA THR A 86 -1.52 -4.10 4.26
C THR A 86 -2.98 -4.53 4.41
N ASP A 87 -3.23 -5.48 5.30
CA ASP A 87 -4.56 -5.89 5.74
C ASP A 87 -4.57 -6.21 7.25
N GLU A 88 -5.69 -6.74 7.75
CA GLU A 88 -5.86 -7.08 9.17
C GLU A 88 -4.94 -8.21 9.65
N LYS A 89 -4.47 -9.09 8.75
CA LYS A 89 -3.56 -10.19 9.07
C LYS A 89 -2.09 -9.76 8.91
N ASN A 90 -1.82 -9.02 7.83
CA ASN A 90 -0.50 -8.50 7.50
C ASN A 90 -0.37 -7.08 8.03
N THR A 91 -0.36 -6.95 9.35
CA THR A 91 -0.20 -5.66 10.04
C THR A 91 1.26 -5.19 10.03
N PRO A 92 1.54 -3.89 10.23
CA PRO A 92 2.91 -3.40 10.40
C PRO A 92 3.70 -4.18 11.46
N TYR A 93 3.05 -4.59 12.57
CA TYR A 93 3.65 -5.43 13.60
C TYR A 93 4.07 -6.80 13.06
N SER A 94 3.14 -7.54 12.42
CA SER A 94 3.43 -8.88 11.91
C SER A 94 4.50 -8.86 10.81
N ILE A 95 4.49 -7.85 9.94
CA ILE A 95 5.47 -7.66 8.88
C ILE A 95 6.87 -7.42 9.50
N ALA A 96 7.01 -6.45 10.41
CA ALA A 96 8.29 -6.14 11.04
C ALA A 96 8.83 -7.33 11.85
N LYS A 97 7.97 -8.03 12.60
CA LYS A 97 8.32 -9.25 13.33
C LYS A 97 8.85 -10.34 12.42
N ASN A 98 8.18 -10.62 11.31
CA ASN A 98 8.60 -11.64 10.33
C ASN A 98 9.96 -11.29 9.72
N ILE A 99 10.22 -10.02 9.38
CA ILE A 99 11.51 -9.57 8.86
C ILE A 99 12.61 -9.81 9.90
N TYR A 100 12.39 -9.38 11.13
CA TYR A 100 13.35 -9.57 12.22
C TYR A 100 13.64 -11.06 12.47
N GLN A 101 12.60 -11.89 12.53
CA GLN A 101 12.74 -13.34 12.70
C GLN A 101 13.43 -14.04 11.53
N SER A 102 13.44 -13.44 10.34
CA SER A 102 14.20 -13.97 9.19
C SER A 102 15.72 -13.65 9.26
N GLY A 103 16.17 -12.96 10.31
CA GLY A 103 17.57 -12.57 10.50
C GLY A 103 17.98 -11.32 9.72
N ILE A 104 17.03 -10.55 9.19
CA ILE A 104 17.29 -9.27 8.52
C ILE A 104 17.02 -8.15 9.52
N GLU A 105 18.05 -7.59 10.10
CA GLU A 105 17.92 -6.57 11.15
C GLU A 105 18.09 -5.13 10.62
N ASP A 106 18.76 -4.97 9.50
CA ASP A 106 19.12 -3.67 8.93
C ASP A 106 18.00 -3.09 8.05
N ILE A 107 16.76 -3.21 8.50
CA ILE A 107 15.58 -2.67 7.83
C ILE A 107 14.90 -1.62 8.70
N GLU A 108 14.54 -0.51 8.07
CA GLU A 108 13.60 0.46 8.60
C GLU A 108 12.21 0.19 8.03
N ILE A 109 11.21 0.22 8.90
CA ILE A 109 9.80 0.23 8.54
C ILE A 109 9.25 1.65 8.68
N VAL A 110 8.69 2.19 7.59
CA VAL A 110 7.97 3.46 7.58
C VAL A 110 6.50 3.16 7.38
N ILE A 111 5.66 3.61 8.30
CA ILE A 111 4.22 3.34 8.31
C ILE A 111 3.48 4.66 8.10
N GLY A 112 2.72 4.75 7.01
CA GLY A 112 1.78 5.83 6.78
C GLY A 112 0.37 5.37 7.16
N GLU A 113 -0.18 5.93 8.23
CA GLU A 113 -1.50 5.60 8.76
C GLU A 113 -2.45 6.78 8.54
N ARG A 114 -3.67 6.51 8.03
CA ARG A 114 -4.70 7.54 7.78
C ARG A 114 -4.19 8.71 6.92
N LEU A 115 -3.38 8.40 5.92
CA LEU A 115 -2.79 9.41 5.03
C LEU A 115 -3.86 10.30 4.40
N SER A 116 -3.60 11.61 4.34
CA SER A 116 -4.50 12.68 3.90
C SER A 116 -5.73 12.94 4.79
N TYR A 117 -5.88 12.27 5.91
CA TYR A 117 -6.92 12.56 6.91
C TYR A 117 -6.38 13.49 8.02
N PRO A 118 -7.25 14.15 8.79
CA PRO A 118 -6.82 15.04 9.88
C PRO A 118 -6.00 14.36 10.97
N ASP A 119 -6.17 13.04 11.15
CA ASP A 119 -5.45 12.19 12.10
C ASP A 119 -4.32 11.39 11.44
N GLU A 120 -3.76 11.91 10.33
CA GLU A 120 -2.62 11.32 9.64
C GLU A 120 -1.44 11.12 10.58
N LYS A 121 -0.80 9.95 10.50
CA LYS A 121 0.40 9.65 11.28
C LYS A 121 1.43 8.93 10.43
N ILE A 122 2.68 9.37 10.52
CA ILE A 122 3.82 8.69 9.91
C ILE A 122 4.75 8.24 11.04
N THR A 123 5.04 6.95 11.07
CA THR A 123 5.91 6.31 12.07
C THR A 123 7.09 5.68 11.38
N LYS A 124 8.31 5.89 11.89
CA LYS A 124 9.56 5.26 11.39
C LYS A 124 10.20 4.50 12.55
N LEU A 125 10.53 3.23 12.33
CA LEU A 125 11.17 2.37 13.33
C LEU A 125 12.12 1.38 12.65
N ALA A 126 13.14 0.94 13.36
CA ALA A 126 13.92 -0.22 12.97
C ALA A 126 13.11 -1.50 13.23
N VAL A 127 13.23 -2.52 12.37
CA VAL A 127 12.46 -3.77 12.51
C VAL A 127 12.76 -4.51 13.82
N ASN A 128 13.93 -4.35 14.42
CA ASN A 128 14.25 -4.91 15.73
C ASN A 128 13.48 -4.25 16.89
N GLU A 129 12.81 -3.13 16.62
CA GLU A 129 11.91 -2.46 17.57
C GLU A 129 10.43 -2.82 17.36
N TYR A 130 10.14 -3.91 16.65
CA TYR A 130 8.78 -4.30 16.23
C TYR A 130 7.78 -4.40 17.40
N GLU A 131 8.22 -4.70 18.60
CA GLU A 131 7.34 -4.75 19.78
C GLU A 131 6.63 -3.41 20.05
N LYS A 132 7.24 -2.29 19.66
CA LYS A 132 6.61 -0.95 19.75
C LYS A 132 5.42 -0.81 18.80
N LEU A 133 5.29 -1.71 17.82
CA LEU A 133 4.18 -1.76 16.85
C LEU A 133 3.04 -2.68 17.30
N ASN A 134 3.11 -3.27 18.50
CA ASN A 134 2.05 -4.16 19.02
C ASN A 134 0.82 -3.34 19.45
N ARG A 135 0.08 -2.85 18.47
CA ARG A 135 -1.17 -2.10 18.60
C ARG A 135 -2.04 -2.28 17.36
N GLU A 136 -3.28 -1.86 17.46
CA GLU A 136 -4.14 -1.76 16.28
C GLU A 136 -3.69 -0.64 15.34
N PHE A 137 -3.81 -0.91 14.06
CA PHE A 137 -3.58 0.04 12.98
C PHE A 137 -4.86 0.28 12.19
N LYS A 138 -5.18 1.54 11.98
CA LYS A 138 -6.20 1.93 11.00
C LYS A 138 -5.63 1.76 9.59
N MET A 139 -6.40 2.15 8.56
CA MET A 139 -5.95 2.13 7.16
C MET A 139 -4.49 2.59 7.04
N ASN A 140 -3.62 1.73 6.56
CA ASN A 140 -2.19 2.02 6.52
C ASN A 140 -1.48 1.43 5.30
N ILE A 141 -0.30 1.96 5.03
CA ILE A 141 0.65 1.48 4.03
C ILE A 141 2.05 1.44 4.66
N VAL A 142 2.85 0.49 4.24
CA VAL A 142 4.18 0.26 4.80
C VAL A 142 5.24 0.39 3.72
N ILE A 143 6.33 1.09 4.04
CA ILE A 143 7.58 1.07 3.27
C ILE A 143 8.61 0.30 4.10
N LEU A 144 9.26 -0.66 3.48
CA LEU A 144 10.37 -1.44 4.02
C LEU A 144 11.62 -1.07 3.23
N ARG A 145 12.69 -0.68 3.92
CA ARG A 145 13.95 -0.29 3.26
C ARG A 145 15.16 -0.58 4.12
N LYS A 146 16.33 -0.70 3.50
CA LYS A 146 17.59 -0.77 4.24
C LYS A 146 17.82 0.55 4.98
N ARG A 147 18.35 0.45 6.17
CA ARG A 147 18.78 1.64 6.94
C ARG A 147 20.00 2.26 6.25
N ALA A 148 20.00 3.59 6.17
CA ALA A 148 21.14 4.36 5.68
C ALA A 148 22.28 4.39 6.72
#